data_2472655a2bb592930c992031ebdda62c
#
_entry.id   2472655a2bb592930c992031ebdda62c
#
_cell.length_a   1.000
_cell.length_b   1.000
_cell.length_c   1.000
_cell.angle_alpha   90.00
_cell.angle_beta   90.00
_cell.angle_gamma   90.00
#
_symmetry.space_group_name_H-M   'P 1'
#
loop_
_entity.id
_entity.type
_entity.pdbx_description
1 polymer ?
#
loop_
_entity_poly.entity_id
_entity_poly.type
_entity_poly.pdbx_seq_one_letter_code
_entity_poly.pdbx_strand_id
1 'polypeptide(L)'
;MSSNQNPVILRFDDVSFAYNDGKHPILLNSDFSIRQNTKITIMGQNGAGKTTIFKLITGELKPQEGKINIVDGNSIAISRQVIPRDQLDLSVKEFFQTAFDEIDYQLDRKITEILKVVNFTAPINKPIREYSGGQQARLLLAHALIQHPDILLLDEPTNNLDGTGIGDLISFLIAYDKTVVVISHDADFLNLFTDGVLYLNKARCQVEQYWGNYYDVVEQIAAQIEKENMQNARAEKKIIDAKEKINFFANK
;
A
#
# COMPACT_ATOMS: atom_id res chain seq x y z
N MET A 1 -13.48 19.75 0.08
CA MET A 1 -12.16 20.45 0.17
C MET A 1 -11.20 19.60 -0.63
N SER A 2 -10.28 20.20 -1.39
CA SER A 2 -9.33 19.42 -2.20
C SER A 2 -8.42 18.63 -1.25
N SER A 3 -8.32 17.32 -1.43
CA SER A 3 -7.44 16.41 -0.65
C SER A 3 -5.98 16.85 -0.60
N ASN A 4 -5.57 17.69 -1.55
CA ASN A 4 -4.23 18.27 -1.64
C ASN A 4 -3.95 19.41 -0.62
N GLN A 5 -4.93 19.86 0.17
CA GLN A 5 -4.77 20.89 1.21
C GLN A 5 -4.60 20.32 2.62
N ASN A 6 -4.85 19.01 2.83
CA ASN A 6 -4.70 18.40 4.13
C ASN A 6 -3.23 18.37 4.58
N PRO A 7 -2.93 18.45 5.90
CA PRO A 7 -1.56 18.36 6.40
C PRO A 7 -0.92 17.00 6.07
N VAL A 8 0.39 16.99 5.98
CA VAL A 8 1.16 15.74 5.77
C VAL A 8 1.17 14.95 7.07
N ILE A 9 0.81 13.66 7.01
CA ILE A 9 0.83 12.73 8.15
C ILE A 9 2.03 11.80 8.13
N LEU A 10 2.53 11.48 6.92
CA LEU A 10 3.67 10.60 6.69
C LEU A 10 4.52 11.14 5.55
N ARG A 11 5.86 11.13 5.72
CA ARG A 11 6.80 11.61 4.72
C ARG A 11 8.03 10.72 4.63
N PHE A 12 8.41 10.37 3.42
CA PHE A 12 9.69 9.79 3.05
C PHE A 12 10.58 10.92 2.55
N ASP A 13 11.73 11.11 3.18
CA ASP A 13 12.72 12.13 2.84
C ASP A 13 14.00 11.42 2.41
N ASP A 14 14.31 11.47 1.12
CA ASP A 14 15.54 10.92 0.50
C ASP A 14 15.80 9.44 0.87
N VAL A 15 14.72 8.63 0.89
CA VAL A 15 14.77 7.26 1.39
C VAL A 15 15.36 6.31 0.36
N SER A 16 16.40 5.58 0.77
CA SER A 16 16.97 4.46 0.03
C SER A 16 16.86 3.16 0.82
N PHE A 17 16.46 2.09 0.13
CA PHE A 17 16.37 0.75 0.70
C PHE A 17 16.63 -0.33 -0.36
N ALA A 18 17.45 -1.32 0.00
CA ALA A 18 17.74 -2.49 -0.83
C ALA A 18 17.79 -3.76 0.03
N TYR A 19 17.41 -4.89 -0.56
CA TYR A 19 17.65 -6.20 0.04
C TYR A 19 19.03 -6.75 -0.32
N ASN A 20 19.51 -7.73 0.45
CA ASN A 20 20.74 -8.49 0.19
C ASN A 20 21.98 -7.58 0.00
N ASP A 21 22.24 -6.72 0.96
CA ASP A 21 23.43 -5.83 0.99
C ASP A 21 23.56 -4.99 -0.31
N GLY A 22 22.45 -4.40 -0.73
CA GLY A 22 22.43 -3.49 -1.88
C GLY A 22 22.20 -4.16 -3.25
N LYS A 23 22.13 -5.50 -3.32
CA LYS A 23 21.99 -6.22 -4.61
C LYS A 23 20.62 -6.08 -5.25
N HIS A 24 19.58 -5.82 -4.45
CA HIS A 24 18.21 -5.67 -4.92
C HIS A 24 17.61 -4.35 -4.44
N PRO A 25 17.91 -3.24 -5.14
CA PRO A 25 17.37 -1.93 -4.77
C PRO A 25 15.85 -1.90 -4.98
N ILE A 26 15.15 -1.34 -4.01
CA ILE A 26 13.71 -1.13 -4.02
C ILE A 26 13.40 0.37 -4.09
N LEU A 27 14.09 1.17 -3.29
CA LEU A 27 13.99 2.62 -3.28
C LEU A 27 15.40 3.23 -3.39
N LEU A 28 15.53 4.27 -4.20
CA LEU A 28 16.74 5.06 -4.34
C LEU A 28 16.36 6.54 -4.28
N ASN A 29 16.81 7.23 -3.23
CA ASN A 29 16.58 8.65 -3.02
C ASN A 29 15.09 9.04 -3.27
N SER A 30 14.18 8.31 -2.65
CA SER A 30 12.75 8.47 -2.89
C SER A 30 12.13 9.47 -1.92
N ASP A 31 11.46 10.49 -2.50
CA ASP A 31 10.72 11.53 -1.78
C ASP A 31 9.24 11.45 -2.12
N PHE A 32 8.41 11.26 -1.11
CA PHE A 32 6.96 11.37 -1.26
C PHE A 32 6.28 11.61 0.09
N SER A 33 5.03 12.04 0.05
CA SER A 33 4.26 12.29 1.26
C SER A 33 2.82 11.82 1.15
N ILE A 34 2.27 11.38 2.29
CA ILE A 34 0.86 11.03 2.42
C ILE A 34 0.22 12.07 3.33
N ARG A 35 -0.95 12.56 2.92
CA ARG A 35 -1.70 13.58 3.65
C ARG A 35 -2.80 12.95 4.50
N GLN A 36 -3.18 13.63 5.56
CA GLN A 36 -4.29 13.20 6.43
C GLN A 36 -5.58 13.04 5.61
N ASN A 37 -6.39 12.06 6.01
CA ASN A 37 -7.73 11.83 5.48
C ASN A 37 -7.76 11.64 3.95
N THR A 38 -6.68 11.08 3.38
CA THR A 38 -6.60 10.72 1.96
C THR A 38 -6.61 9.21 1.77
N LYS A 39 -7.16 8.77 0.63
CA LYS A 39 -7.14 7.39 0.18
C LYS A 39 -6.10 7.25 -0.93
N ILE A 40 -5.00 6.63 -0.60
CA ILE A 40 -3.83 6.49 -1.49
C ILE A 40 -3.68 5.05 -1.93
N THR A 41 -3.50 4.85 -3.23
CA THR A 41 -3.14 3.54 -3.79
C THR A 41 -1.64 3.47 -4.08
N ILE A 42 -0.98 2.38 -3.67
CA ILE A 42 0.39 2.07 -4.11
C ILE A 42 0.30 1.17 -5.33
N MET A 43 0.76 1.67 -6.47
CA MET A 43 0.78 0.99 -7.75
C MET A 43 2.22 0.63 -8.17
N GLY A 44 2.39 -0.43 -8.94
CA GLY A 44 3.68 -0.85 -9.49
C GLY A 44 3.66 -2.31 -9.91
N GLN A 45 4.65 -2.71 -10.70
CA GLN A 45 4.79 -4.09 -11.18
C GLN A 45 4.93 -5.10 -10.02
N ASN A 46 4.62 -6.37 -10.29
CA ASN A 46 4.85 -7.44 -9.33
C ASN A 46 6.35 -7.54 -9.00
N GLY A 47 6.65 -7.65 -7.70
CA GLY A 47 8.02 -7.65 -7.20
C GLY A 47 8.73 -6.28 -7.25
N ALA A 48 8.02 -5.18 -7.49
CA ALA A 48 8.60 -3.84 -7.42
C ALA A 48 8.92 -3.39 -5.97
N GLY A 49 8.30 -4.01 -4.95
CA GLY A 49 8.54 -3.66 -3.56
C GLY A 49 7.38 -2.92 -2.87
N LYS A 50 6.15 -3.02 -3.40
CA LYS A 50 4.98 -2.38 -2.79
C LYS A 50 4.82 -2.72 -1.30
N THR A 51 4.83 -4.01 -0.95
CA THR A 51 4.77 -4.47 0.45
C THR A 51 6.00 -4.03 1.27
N THR A 52 7.15 -3.78 0.61
CA THR A 52 8.34 -3.23 1.29
C THR A 52 8.09 -1.81 1.79
N ILE A 53 7.34 -1.00 1.05
CA ILE A 53 6.93 0.35 1.50
C ILE A 53 6.09 0.22 2.78
N PHE A 54 5.15 -0.73 2.86
CA PHE A 54 4.38 -0.97 4.09
C PHE A 54 5.26 -1.36 5.27
N LYS A 55 6.24 -2.25 5.06
CA LYS A 55 7.20 -2.64 6.10
C LYS A 55 8.09 -1.49 6.57
N LEU A 56 8.42 -0.57 5.68
CA LEU A 56 9.14 0.65 6.03
C LEU A 56 8.25 1.62 6.83
N ILE A 57 6.98 1.77 6.47
CA ILE A 57 6.01 2.60 7.19
C ILE A 57 5.76 2.03 8.60
N THR A 58 5.62 0.72 8.76
CA THR A 58 5.38 0.07 10.05
C THR A 58 6.63 -0.04 10.92
N GLY A 59 7.82 0.28 10.39
CA GLY A 59 9.10 0.13 11.09
C GLY A 59 9.61 -1.32 11.18
N GLU A 60 8.95 -2.28 10.53
CA GLU A 60 9.47 -3.66 10.39
C GLU A 60 10.79 -3.70 9.63
N LEU A 61 10.98 -2.75 8.70
CA LEU A 61 12.23 -2.49 8.02
C LEU A 61 12.68 -1.06 8.29
N LYS A 62 13.99 -0.85 8.33
CA LYS A 62 14.59 0.48 8.47
C LYS A 62 15.22 0.90 7.15
N PRO A 63 15.08 2.16 6.72
CA PRO A 63 15.77 2.66 5.56
C PRO A 63 17.31 2.60 5.77
N GLN A 64 18.06 2.39 4.70
CA GLN A 64 19.52 2.42 4.72
C GLN A 64 20.03 3.87 4.68
N GLU A 65 19.31 4.72 3.95
CA GLU A 65 19.56 6.16 3.87
C GLU A 65 18.25 6.92 3.92
N GLY A 66 18.30 8.19 4.29
CA GLY A 66 17.13 9.04 4.42
C GLY A 66 16.34 8.83 5.71
N LYS A 67 15.14 9.36 5.78
CA LYS A 67 14.26 9.29 6.97
C LYS A 67 12.81 9.11 6.58
N ILE A 68 12.09 8.38 7.44
CA ILE A 68 10.64 8.25 7.36
C ILE A 68 10.07 8.96 8.58
N ASN A 69 9.33 10.03 8.33
CA ASN A 69 8.73 10.87 9.35
C ASN A 69 7.22 10.60 9.40
N ILE A 70 6.74 10.17 10.54
CA ILE A 70 5.31 10.02 10.84
C ILE A 70 5.02 11.05 11.93
N VAL A 71 3.95 11.81 11.77
CA VAL A 71 3.57 12.82 12.76
C VAL A 71 3.24 12.12 14.08
N ASP A 72 3.86 12.57 15.16
CA ASP A 72 3.73 11.99 16.50
C ASP A 72 2.26 11.87 16.93
N GLY A 73 1.96 10.78 17.65
CA GLY A 73 0.64 10.49 18.18
C GLY A 73 -0.33 9.83 17.18
N ASN A 74 0.09 9.62 15.91
CA ASN A 74 -0.74 8.89 14.95
C ASN A 74 -0.50 7.38 15.04
N SER A 75 -1.60 6.64 15.12
CA SER A 75 -1.61 5.18 15.15
C SER A 75 -1.62 4.60 13.73
N ILE A 76 -0.91 3.47 13.56
CA ILE A 76 -0.85 2.74 12.29
C ILE A 76 -1.32 1.32 12.51
N ALA A 77 -2.22 0.84 11.67
CA ALA A 77 -2.55 -0.58 11.62
C ALA A 77 -2.46 -1.11 10.19
N ILE A 78 -2.11 -2.39 10.07
CA ILE A 78 -1.97 -3.07 8.79
C ILE A 78 -2.89 -4.29 8.74
N SER A 79 -3.72 -4.37 7.69
CA SER A 79 -4.39 -5.60 7.31
C SER A 79 -3.50 -6.34 6.30
N ARG A 80 -2.88 -7.43 6.77
CA ARG A 80 -1.99 -8.28 5.95
C ARG A 80 -2.81 -9.15 5.03
N GLN A 81 -2.18 -9.70 4.01
CA GLN A 81 -2.82 -10.60 3.05
C GLN A 81 -3.27 -11.93 3.67
N VAL A 82 -2.52 -12.44 4.63
CA VAL A 82 -2.79 -13.72 5.32
C VAL A 82 -2.50 -13.62 6.81
N ILE A 83 -3.25 -14.40 7.59
CA ILE A 83 -2.98 -14.55 9.03
C ILE A 83 -1.69 -15.37 9.21
N PRO A 84 -0.75 -14.91 10.05
CA PRO A 84 0.46 -15.69 10.38
C PRO A 84 0.12 -17.08 10.91
N ARG A 85 0.92 -18.08 10.55
CA ARG A 85 0.63 -19.49 10.90
C ARG A 85 0.58 -19.74 12.39
N ASP A 86 1.38 -19.04 13.16
CA ASP A 86 1.44 -19.08 14.64
C ASP A 86 0.19 -18.47 15.31
N GLN A 87 -0.60 -17.71 14.58
CA GLN A 87 -1.84 -17.12 15.06
C GLN A 87 -3.11 -17.89 14.65
N LEU A 88 -2.99 -18.89 13.80
CA LEU A 88 -4.15 -19.67 13.33
C LEU A 88 -4.83 -20.50 14.44
N ASP A 89 -4.10 -20.86 15.48
CA ASP A 89 -4.61 -21.62 16.62
C ASP A 89 -5.26 -20.75 17.70
N LEU A 90 -5.08 -19.41 17.61
CA LEU A 90 -5.73 -18.48 18.51
C LEU A 90 -7.24 -18.48 18.27
N SER A 91 -8.01 -18.32 19.35
CA SER A 91 -9.42 -17.95 19.25
C SER A 91 -9.59 -16.55 18.65
N VAL A 92 -10.77 -16.24 18.12
CA VAL A 92 -11.07 -14.87 17.64
C VAL A 92 -10.74 -13.84 18.70
N LYS A 93 -11.11 -14.08 19.96
CA LYS A 93 -10.83 -13.16 21.06
C LYS A 93 -9.32 -12.95 21.28
N GLU A 94 -8.55 -14.04 21.36
CA GLU A 94 -7.09 -13.96 21.53
C GLU A 94 -6.43 -13.25 20.35
N PHE A 95 -6.88 -13.53 19.13
CA PHE A 95 -6.39 -12.86 17.93
C PHE A 95 -6.65 -11.34 18.01
N PHE A 96 -7.84 -10.91 18.36
CA PHE A 96 -8.13 -9.48 18.51
C PHE A 96 -7.40 -8.84 19.70
N GLN A 97 -7.08 -9.60 20.75
CA GLN A 97 -6.28 -9.10 21.86
C GLN A 97 -4.85 -8.72 21.41
N THR A 98 -4.30 -9.38 20.38
CA THR A 98 -2.97 -9.01 19.83
C THR A 98 -2.91 -7.62 19.21
N ALA A 99 -4.06 -7.00 18.96
CA ALA A 99 -4.13 -5.61 18.48
C ALA A 99 -3.85 -4.57 19.59
N PHE A 100 -3.76 -4.98 20.85
CA PHE A 100 -3.59 -4.10 22.02
C PHE A 100 -2.44 -4.57 22.88
N ASP A 101 -1.62 -3.64 23.36
CA ASP A 101 -0.51 -3.92 24.26
C ASP A 101 -0.99 -4.31 25.67
N GLU A 102 -2.16 -3.82 26.07
CA GLU A 102 -2.79 -4.08 27.37
C GLU A 102 -4.10 -4.88 27.23
N ILE A 103 -4.53 -5.53 28.31
CA ILE A 103 -5.79 -6.26 28.33
C ILE A 103 -6.96 -5.28 28.25
N ASP A 104 -7.76 -5.39 27.19
CA ASP A 104 -8.97 -4.59 27.03
C ASP A 104 -10.20 -5.32 27.59
N TYR A 105 -10.73 -4.83 28.70
CA TYR A 105 -11.93 -5.41 29.32
C TYR A 105 -13.21 -5.23 28.51
N GLN A 106 -13.22 -4.35 27.51
CA GLN A 106 -14.35 -4.14 26.60
C GLN A 106 -14.17 -4.86 25.26
N LEU A 107 -13.15 -5.70 25.13
CA LEU A 107 -12.76 -6.33 23.87
C LEU A 107 -13.91 -7.10 23.19
N ASP A 108 -14.69 -7.87 23.94
CA ASP A 108 -15.79 -8.68 23.38
C ASP A 108 -16.86 -7.80 22.71
N ARG A 109 -17.14 -6.64 23.30
CA ARG A 109 -18.04 -5.65 22.71
C ARG A 109 -17.42 -5.03 21.45
N LYS A 110 -16.17 -4.59 21.52
CA LYS A 110 -15.45 -4.02 20.38
C LYS A 110 -15.37 -5.00 19.21
N ILE A 111 -15.07 -6.28 19.47
CA ILE A 111 -15.07 -7.33 18.45
C ILE A 111 -16.45 -7.42 17.79
N THR A 112 -17.52 -7.47 18.58
CA THR A 112 -18.88 -7.58 18.04
C THR A 112 -19.24 -6.38 17.16
N GLU A 113 -18.83 -5.17 17.54
CA GLU A 113 -19.08 -3.95 16.82
C GLU A 113 -18.27 -3.90 15.50
N ILE A 114 -16.97 -4.23 15.56
CA ILE A 114 -16.12 -4.16 14.38
C ILE A 114 -16.41 -5.29 13.36
N LEU A 115 -16.80 -6.47 13.81
CA LEU A 115 -17.21 -7.55 12.93
C LEU A 115 -18.47 -7.19 12.11
N LYS A 116 -19.38 -6.37 12.67
CA LYS A 116 -20.54 -5.85 11.92
C LYS A 116 -20.10 -4.93 10.77
N VAL A 117 -19.05 -4.12 10.98
CA VAL A 117 -18.49 -3.23 9.94
C VAL A 117 -18.03 -4.01 8.72
N VAL A 118 -17.44 -5.19 8.93
CA VAL A 118 -16.97 -6.08 7.85
C VAL A 118 -18.03 -7.11 7.43
N ASN A 119 -19.28 -6.90 7.82
CA ASN A 119 -20.43 -7.80 7.54
C ASN A 119 -20.11 -9.27 7.86
N PHE A 120 -19.61 -9.51 9.08
CA PHE A 120 -19.23 -10.83 9.54
C PHE A 120 -19.68 -11.06 10.99
N THR A 121 -20.02 -12.32 11.30
CA THR A 121 -20.34 -12.75 12.66
C THR A 121 -19.49 -13.97 12.99
N ALA A 122 -18.76 -13.89 14.10
CA ALA A 122 -17.90 -14.99 14.54
C ALA A 122 -18.09 -15.25 16.05
N PRO A 123 -18.20 -16.52 16.45
CA PRO A 123 -18.04 -16.92 17.85
C PRO A 123 -16.64 -16.57 18.35
N ILE A 124 -16.55 -15.77 19.43
CA ILE A 124 -15.28 -15.23 19.94
C ILE A 124 -14.29 -16.30 20.44
N ASN A 125 -14.79 -17.47 20.82
CA ASN A 125 -13.97 -18.58 21.35
C ASN A 125 -13.56 -19.60 20.25
N LYS A 126 -13.98 -19.38 19.00
CA LYS A 126 -13.66 -20.30 17.90
C LYS A 126 -12.27 -20.04 17.34
N PRO A 127 -11.42 -21.08 17.13
CA PRO A 127 -10.10 -20.92 16.53
C PRO A 127 -10.15 -20.38 15.11
N ILE A 128 -9.19 -19.50 14.77
CA ILE A 128 -9.10 -18.83 13.45
C ILE A 128 -8.99 -19.84 12.31
N ARG A 129 -8.24 -20.94 12.47
CA ARG A 129 -8.06 -21.98 11.45
C ARG A 129 -9.36 -22.65 10.96
N GLU A 130 -10.44 -22.55 11.75
CA GLU A 130 -11.72 -23.14 11.40
C GLU A 130 -12.58 -22.25 10.48
N TYR A 131 -12.07 -21.09 10.11
CA TYR A 131 -12.72 -20.17 9.19
C TYR A 131 -12.21 -20.32 7.76
N SER A 132 -13.08 -20.11 6.77
CA SER A 132 -12.69 -20.08 5.36
C SER A 132 -11.74 -18.92 5.06
N GLY A 133 -11.01 -18.97 3.94
CA GLY A 133 -10.09 -17.89 3.54
C GLY A 133 -10.75 -16.50 3.49
N GLY A 134 -11.96 -16.41 2.94
CA GLY A 134 -12.74 -15.16 2.91
C GLY A 134 -13.15 -14.68 4.30
N GLN A 135 -13.50 -15.61 5.21
CA GLN A 135 -13.80 -15.27 6.60
C GLN A 135 -12.55 -14.79 7.35
N GLN A 136 -11.40 -15.43 7.11
CA GLN A 136 -10.12 -15.01 7.66
C GLN A 136 -9.71 -13.62 7.13
N ALA A 137 -9.94 -13.31 5.85
CA ALA A 137 -9.70 -11.99 5.30
C ALA A 137 -10.55 -10.89 6.00
N ARG A 138 -11.82 -11.19 6.29
CA ARG A 138 -12.69 -10.29 7.06
C ARG A 138 -12.21 -10.12 8.51
N LEU A 139 -11.70 -11.18 9.15
CA LEU A 139 -11.11 -11.10 10.49
C LEU A 139 -9.83 -10.25 10.49
N LEU A 140 -8.95 -10.38 9.48
CA LEU A 140 -7.77 -9.54 9.32
C LEU A 140 -8.11 -8.06 9.17
N LEU A 141 -9.10 -7.76 8.33
CA LEU A 141 -9.55 -6.39 8.15
C LEU A 141 -10.12 -5.83 9.46
N ALA A 142 -11.01 -6.57 10.12
CA ALA A 142 -11.58 -6.17 11.40
C ALA A 142 -10.51 -5.97 12.49
N HIS A 143 -9.47 -6.84 12.51
CA HIS A 143 -8.34 -6.72 13.43
C HIS A 143 -7.55 -5.42 13.22
N ALA A 144 -7.30 -5.03 11.97
CA ALA A 144 -6.65 -3.77 11.68
C ALA A 144 -7.51 -2.55 12.06
N LEU A 145 -8.83 -2.69 11.99
CA LEU A 145 -9.78 -1.60 12.24
C LEU A 145 -10.12 -1.41 13.71
N ILE A 146 -10.01 -2.44 14.56
CA ILE A 146 -10.49 -2.39 15.94
C ILE A 146 -9.79 -1.30 16.78
N GLN A 147 -8.58 -0.90 16.41
CA GLN A 147 -7.82 0.20 17.02
C GLN A 147 -8.21 1.58 16.51
N HIS A 148 -9.06 1.69 15.48
CA HIS A 148 -9.42 2.96 14.85
C HIS A 148 -8.20 3.77 14.37
N PRO A 149 -7.28 3.18 13.60
CA PRO A 149 -5.98 3.76 13.31
C PRO A 149 -6.08 5.06 12.49
N ASP A 150 -5.12 5.99 12.69
CA ASP A 150 -5.01 7.22 11.90
C ASP A 150 -4.50 6.95 10.49
N ILE A 151 -3.70 5.87 10.33
CA ILE A 151 -3.21 5.37 9.05
C ILE A 151 -3.55 3.89 8.97
N LEU A 152 -4.43 3.53 8.06
CA LEU A 152 -4.82 2.15 7.77
C LEU A 152 -4.09 1.67 6.51
N LEU A 153 -3.30 0.61 6.62
CA LEU A 153 -2.59 -0.03 5.52
C LEU A 153 -3.31 -1.33 5.14
N LEU A 154 -3.68 -1.46 3.87
CA LEU A 154 -4.39 -2.64 3.34
C LEU A 154 -3.55 -3.31 2.24
N ASP A 155 -3.09 -4.53 2.47
CA ASP A 155 -2.30 -5.31 1.50
C ASP A 155 -3.20 -6.36 0.85
N GLU A 156 -3.60 -6.13 -0.41
CA GLU A 156 -4.49 -6.98 -1.21
C GLU A 156 -5.81 -7.34 -0.51
N PRO A 157 -6.58 -6.36 -0.01
CA PRO A 157 -7.75 -6.62 0.83
C PRO A 157 -8.92 -7.26 0.10
N THR A 158 -8.95 -7.25 -1.24
CA THR A 158 -9.98 -7.89 -2.05
C THR A 158 -9.75 -9.39 -2.25
N ASN A 159 -8.53 -9.87 -1.99
CA ASN A 159 -8.23 -11.29 -2.12
C ASN A 159 -9.09 -12.11 -1.15
N ASN A 160 -9.66 -13.20 -1.66
CA ASN A 160 -10.55 -14.10 -0.92
C ASN A 160 -11.90 -13.50 -0.47
N LEU A 161 -12.27 -12.27 -0.90
CA LEU A 161 -13.60 -11.73 -0.73
C LEU A 161 -14.48 -12.06 -1.95
N ASP A 162 -15.75 -12.35 -1.68
CA ASP A 162 -16.79 -12.42 -2.70
C ASP A 162 -17.27 -11.01 -3.09
N GLY A 163 -18.09 -10.91 -4.14
CA GLY A 163 -18.58 -9.61 -4.61
C GLY A 163 -19.33 -8.80 -3.53
N THR A 164 -20.05 -9.47 -2.62
CA THR A 164 -20.71 -8.80 -1.49
C THR A 164 -19.66 -8.24 -0.53
N GLY A 165 -18.64 -9.03 -0.18
CA GLY A 165 -17.56 -8.58 0.71
C GLY A 165 -16.74 -7.43 0.14
N ILE A 166 -16.53 -7.39 -1.18
CA ILE A 166 -15.88 -6.25 -1.86
C ILE A 166 -16.78 -5.01 -1.76
N GLY A 167 -18.09 -5.14 -1.98
CA GLY A 167 -19.04 -4.03 -1.83
C GLY A 167 -19.07 -3.45 -0.40
N ASP A 168 -19.06 -4.32 0.62
CA ASP A 168 -18.98 -3.92 2.03
C ASP A 168 -17.69 -3.16 2.32
N LEU A 169 -16.55 -3.67 1.83
CA LEU A 169 -15.24 -3.03 1.97
C LEU A 169 -15.20 -1.65 1.32
N ILE A 170 -15.73 -1.51 0.09
CA ILE A 170 -15.82 -0.22 -0.60
C ILE A 170 -16.64 0.77 0.22
N SER A 171 -17.82 0.36 0.66
CA SER A 171 -18.71 1.20 1.48
C SER A 171 -18.04 1.67 2.76
N PHE A 172 -17.30 0.77 3.41
CA PHE A 172 -16.48 1.10 4.56
C PHE A 172 -15.38 2.11 4.23
N LEU A 173 -14.58 1.88 3.17
CA LEU A 173 -13.47 2.76 2.81
C LEU A 173 -13.90 4.17 2.42
N ILE A 174 -15.06 4.29 1.75
CA ILE A 174 -15.67 5.60 1.44
C ILE A 174 -16.06 6.34 2.72
N ALA A 175 -16.63 5.62 3.69
CA ALA A 175 -17.08 6.20 4.96
C ALA A 175 -15.94 6.46 5.96
N TYR A 176 -14.78 5.82 5.78
CA TYR A 176 -13.65 5.96 6.70
C TYR A 176 -13.04 7.34 6.58
N ASP A 177 -13.09 8.12 7.65
CA ASP A 177 -12.71 9.54 7.68
C ASP A 177 -11.21 9.80 7.87
N LYS A 178 -10.40 8.73 8.08
CA LYS A 178 -8.95 8.80 8.27
C LYS A 178 -8.18 8.38 7.02
N THR A 179 -6.85 8.33 7.13
CA THR A 179 -5.95 8.01 6.02
C THR A 179 -5.94 6.51 5.73
N VAL A 180 -6.08 6.14 4.45
CA VAL A 180 -5.99 4.75 3.99
C VAL A 180 -4.93 4.65 2.90
N VAL A 181 -4.07 3.63 2.99
CA VAL A 181 -3.12 3.29 1.94
C VAL A 181 -3.38 1.85 1.51
N VAL A 182 -3.65 1.65 0.22
CA VAL A 182 -4.05 0.35 -0.31
C VAL A 182 -3.06 -0.14 -1.36
N ILE A 183 -2.71 -1.41 -1.29
CA ILE A 183 -2.10 -2.18 -2.38
C ILE A 183 -3.16 -3.14 -2.88
N SER A 184 -3.55 -3.07 -4.16
CA SER A 184 -4.44 -4.03 -4.80
C SER A 184 -4.17 -4.10 -6.29
N HIS A 185 -4.60 -5.20 -6.90
CA HIS A 185 -4.60 -5.41 -8.35
C HIS A 185 -6.00 -5.24 -8.97
N ASP A 186 -7.02 -5.01 -8.16
CA ASP A 186 -8.39 -4.79 -8.60
C ASP A 186 -8.61 -3.31 -8.96
N ALA A 187 -8.53 -3.00 -10.25
CA ALA A 187 -8.63 -1.64 -10.76
C ALA A 187 -10.01 -1.01 -10.50
N ASP A 188 -11.09 -1.79 -10.65
CA ASP A 188 -12.45 -1.30 -10.43
C ASP A 188 -12.68 -0.96 -8.96
N PHE A 189 -12.19 -1.81 -8.05
CA PHE A 189 -12.18 -1.55 -6.62
C PHE A 189 -11.43 -0.25 -6.28
N LEU A 190 -10.20 -0.10 -6.77
CA LEU A 190 -9.36 1.06 -6.48
C LEU A 190 -9.97 2.36 -7.01
N ASN A 191 -10.58 2.33 -8.20
CA ASN A 191 -11.13 3.53 -8.83
C ASN A 191 -12.28 4.16 -8.04
N LEU A 192 -12.97 3.40 -7.18
CA LEU A 192 -14.15 3.88 -6.45
C LEU A 192 -13.84 4.79 -5.27
N PHE A 193 -12.61 4.77 -4.73
CA PHE A 193 -12.28 5.55 -3.53
C PHE A 193 -10.92 6.24 -3.58
N THR A 194 -10.05 5.98 -4.57
CA THR A 194 -8.70 6.53 -4.63
C THR A 194 -8.70 8.05 -4.88
N ASP A 195 -7.98 8.80 -4.04
CA ASP A 195 -7.71 10.24 -4.19
C ASP A 195 -6.39 10.50 -4.91
N GLY A 196 -5.45 9.55 -4.85
CA GLY A 196 -4.12 9.66 -5.46
C GLY A 196 -3.36 8.34 -5.45
N VAL A 197 -2.32 8.29 -6.25
CA VAL A 197 -1.51 7.09 -6.48
C VAL A 197 -0.04 7.36 -6.22
N LEU A 198 0.61 6.45 -5.51
CA LEU A 198 2.06 6.34 -5.39
C LEU A 198 2.53 5.24 -6.37
N TYR A 199 3.07 5.64 -7.51
CA TYR A 199 3.57 4.71 -8.51
C TYR A 199 5.03 4.35 -8.24
N LEU A 200 5.28 3.09 -7.86
CA LEU A 200 6.62 2.57 -7.67
C LEU A 200 7.21 2.15 -9.02
N ASN A 201 8.04 3.02 -9.57
CA ASN A 201 8.76 2.79 -10.83
C ASN A 201 9.95 1.85 -10.58
N LYS A 202 9.79 0.58 -10.99
CA LYS A 202 10.80 -0.47 -10.77
C LYS A 202 12.13 -0.19 -11.46
N ALA A 203 12.11 0.47 -12.63
CA ALA A 203 13.33 0.76 -13.40
C ALA A 203 14.18 1.86 -12.75
N ARG A 204 13.54 2.82 -12.10
CA ARG A 204 14.19 3.93 -11.40
C ARG A 204 14.37 3.68 -9.92
N CYS A 205 13.70 2.67 -9.36
CA CYS A 205 13.59 2.42 -7.91
C CYS A 205 13.13 3.68 -7.14
N GLN A 206 12.16 4.40 -7.71
CA GLN A 206 11.63 5.65 -7.15
C GLN A 206 10.12 5.61 -7.13
N VAL A 207 9.54 6.39 -6.21
CA VAL A 207 8.10 6.59 -6.10
C VAL A 207 7.72 7.90 -6.76
N GLU A 208 6.82 7.84 -7.73
CA GLU A 208 6.21 8.99 -8.39
C GLU A 208 4.81 9.19 -7.81
N GLN A 209 4.46 10.42 -7.44
CA GLN A 209 3.17 10.72 -6.81
C GLN A 209 2.23 11.42 -7.78
N TYR A 210 1.03 10.86 -7.93
CA TYR A 210 -0.04 11.39 -8.79
C TYR A 210 -1.30 11.65 -7.96
N TRP A 211 -2.08 12.66 -8.36
CA TRP A 211 -3.38 12.97 -7.75
C TRP A 211 -4.50 12.80 -8.77
N GLY A 212 -5.60 12.22 -8.33
CA GLY A 212 -6.75 11.89 -9.15
C GLY A 212 -7.28 10.50 -8.87
N ASN A 213 -8.37 10.10 -9.53
CA ASN A 213 -8.88 8.75 -9.46
C ASN A 213 -7.92 7.75 -10.13
N TYR A 214 -8.10 6.48 -9.84
CA TYR A 214 -7.17 5.45 -10.29
C TYR A 214 -7.00 5.41 -11.82
N TYR A 215 -8.11 5.45 -12.59
CA TYR A 215 -8.05 5.36 -14.06
C TYR A 215 -7.38 6.58 -14.70
N ASP A 216 -7.70 7.79 -14.23
CA ASP A 216 -7.04 9.02 -14.73
C ASP A 216 -5.53 8.97 -14.54
N VAL A 217 -5.07 8.44 -13.38
CA VAL A 217 -3.64 8.30 -13.10
C VAL A 217 -2.99 7.22 -13.96
N VAL A 218 -3.67 6.09 -14.21
CA VAL A 218 -3.17 5.04 -15.11
C VAL A 218 -2.94 5.60 -16.51
N GLU A 219 -3.86 6.42 -17.03
CA GLU A 219 -3.71 7.09 -18.33
C GLU A 219 -2.53 8.06 -18.33
N GLN A 220 -2.36 8.85 -17.27
CA GLN A 220 -1.22 9.77 -17.14
C GLN A 220 0.13 9.02 -17.14
N ILE A 221 0.23 7.94 -16.37
CA ILE A 221 1.44 7.09 -16.32
C ILE A 221 1.73 6.47 -17.68
N ALA A 222 0.71 5.94 -18.37
CA ALA A 222 0.86 5.35 -19.69
C ALA A 222 1.38 6.37 -20.73
N ALA A 223 0.80 7.56 -20.74
CA ALA A 223 1.24 8.65 -21.62
C ALA A 223 2.67 9.12 -21.31
N GLN A 224 3.07 9.16 -20.04
CA GLN A 224 4.43 9.49 -19.64
C GLN A 224 5.44 8.43 -20.09
N ILE A 225 5.15 7.14 -19.89
CA ILE A 225 5.99 6.04 -20.34
C ILE A 225 6.16 6.07 -21.85
N GLU A 226 5.10 6.30 -22.62
CA GLU A 226 5.17 6.40 -24.07
C GLU A 226 6.09 7.55 -24.51
N LYS A 227 5.94 8.71 -23.89
CA LYS A 227 6.80 9.89 -24.16
C LYS A 227 8.26 9.60 -23.85
N GLU A 228 8.57 8.93 -22.74
CA GLU A 228 9.93 8.53 -22.37
C GLU A 228 10.51 7.54 -23.37
N ASN A 229 9.74 6.53 -23.79
CA ASN A 229 10.15 5.56 -24.80
C ASN A 229 10.47 6.23 -26.14
N MET A 230 9.64 7.19 -26.57
CA MET A 230 9.93 7.97 -27.78
C MET A 230 11.21 8.81 -27.65
N GLN A 231 11.46 9.41 -26.49
CA GLN A 231 12.68 10.19 -26.24
C GLN A 231 13.93 9.29 -26.26
N ASN A 232 13.86 8.13 -25.61
CA ASN A 232 14.94 7.14 -25.58
C ASN A 232 15.27 6.63 -26.99
N ALA A 233 14.26 6.27 -27.78
CA ALA A 233 14.44 5.84 -29.18
C ALA A 233 15.11 6.93 -30.06
N ARG A 234 14.73 8.21 -29.85
CA ARG A 234 15.38 9.35 -30.55
C ARG A 234 16.83 9.54 -30.11
N ALA A 235 17.12 9.36 -28.80
CA ALA A 235 18.48 9.45 -28.28
C ALA A 235 19.37 8.31 -28.80
N GLU A 236 18.88 7.08 -28.82
CA GLU A 236 19.58 5.92 -29.38
C GLU A 236 19.93 6.12 -30.86
N LYS A 237 18.96 6.61 -31.66
CA LYS A 237 19.22 6.90 -33.08
C LYS A 237 20.33 7.95 -33.25
N LYS A 238 20.33 9.02 -32.45
CA LYS A 238 21.39 10.03 -32.48
C LYS A 238 22.77 9.45 -32.13
N ILE A 239 22.83 8.53 -31.16
CA ILE A 239 24.07 7.86 -30.76
C ILE A 239 24.59 6.97 -31.90
N ILE A 240 23.69 6.23 -32.57
CA ILE A 240 24.05 5.38 -33.72
C ILE A 240 24.60 6.26 -34.87
N ASP A 241 23.86 7.32 -35.25
CA ASP A 241 24.28 8.27 -36.30
C ASP A 241 25.64 8.92 -35.97
N ALA A 242 25.88 9.26 -34.71
CA ALA A 242 27.18 9.81 -34.27
C ALA A 242 28.32 8.79 -34.35
N LYS A 243 28.08 7.54 -33.95
CA LYS A 243 29.06 6.44 -34.06
C LYS A 243 29.42 6.15 -35.54
N GLU A 244 28.45 6.13 -36.44
CA GLU A 244 28.68 5.94 -37.88
C GLU A 244 29.53 7.06 -38.46
N LYS A 245 29.26 8.34 -38.08
CA LYS A 245 30.09 9.48 -38.49
C LYS A 245 31.54 9.36 -38.01
N ILE A 246 31.75 8.99 -36.74
CA ILE A 246 33.09 8.80 -36.16
C ILE A 246 33.83 7.69 -36.95
N ASN A 247 33.21 6.54 -37.20
CA ASN A 247 33.80 5.45 -37.94
C ASN A 247 34.12 5.85 -39.39
N PHE A 248 33.28 6.65 -40.04
CA PHE A 248 33.54 7.18 -41.38
C PHE A 248 34.80 8.07 -41.40
N PHE A 249 35.01 8.90 -40.41
CA PHE A 249 36.18 9.78 -40.29
C PHE A 249 37.46 9.05 -39.85
N ALA A 250 37.33 7.96 -39.05
CA ALA A 250 38.48 7.17 -38.63
C ALA A 250 39.03 6.24 -39.70
N ASN A 251 38.29 5.95 -40.75
CA ASN A 251 38.68 5.07 -41.88
C ASN A 251 39.08 5.85 -43.12
N LYS A 252 39.27 7.15 -43.00
CA LYS A 252 39.86 8.05 -44.01
C LYS A 252 41.27 8.45 -43.61
#